data_7b32da1fb612db5f0a70495257ea2a85
#
_entry.id   7b32da1fb612db5f0a70495257ea2a85
#
_cell.length_a   1.000
_cell.length_b   1.000
_cell.length_c   1.000
_cell.angle_alpha   90.00
_cell.angle_beta   90.00
_cell.angle_gamma   90.00
#
_symmetry.space_group_name_H-M   'P 1'
#
loop_
_entity.id
_entity.type
_entity.pdbx_description
1 polymer ?
#
loop_
_entity_poly.entity_id
_entity_poly.type
_entity_poly.pdbx_seq_one_letter_code
_entity_poly.pdbx_strand_id
1 'polypeptide(L)'
;MGGKSITRCNRTVSLWKSKKIREIARGSRKNVFVRVRKMSVYDIMTSIIARKGLTAAMEIRNYSKKSGKDEISKQAWLKARQNLNPEVFRYANDEYIKSFYESEDEVKLWNGYLVLAIDGSKAEIPNSEENRRTYGTQGNIYCEGPARALISGLFDVLNDFFIDLQICNVNVNELEAAKENINAIERIGLKQKIIIIFDRGYPSLELLNYLDEQKIAYIVRISSTFCKNERQQTESNDSVVKILNTKTKLMKLKAKNEDLYEKIKDNEFTATRLIRDKTPAGDEFAILTSLPDDIKSEEIISAYFLSWKIEDAYNTIKNKMRFESVTGNASIYVEQDFLAQVYVYNMMEDVRHTAEEKLQKKPDKYMYPQRINQNVAIGIFKDELLDMALEENDRIRVRKLKRIQAEISKYTLPVRKSKSKKRQFNKANKFGCNLKPSF
;
A
#
# COMPACT_ATOMS: atom_id res chain seq x y z
N MET A 1 15.29 -16.03 21.25
CA MET A 1 14.04 -16.21 20.51
C MET A 1 14.17 -15.42 19.19
N GLY A 2 13.93 -16.03 18.04
CA GLY A 2 13.83 -15.28 16.77
C GLY A 2 12.60 -14.39 16.84
N GLY A 3 12.69 -13.12 16.42
CA GLY A 3 11.53 -12.23 16.40
C GLY A 3 10.40 -12.84 15.56
N LYS A 4 9.16 -12.46 15.83
CA LYS A 4 7.98 -12.96 15.11
C LYS A 4 8.05 -12.68 13.61
N SER A 5 8.66 -11.54 13.19
CA SER A 5 8.92 -11.21 11.78
C SER A 5 9.75 -12.28 11.06
N ILE A 6 10.80 -12.83 11.71
CA ILE A 6 11.61 -13.91 11.16
C ILE A 6 10.77 -15.18 10.96
N THR A 7 9.87 -15.47 11.90
CA THR A 7 8.95 -16.61 11.80
C THR A 7 7.96 -16.41 10.64
N ARG A 8 7.39 -15.20 10.49
CA ARG A 8 6.51 -14.85 9.36
C ARG A 8 7.22 -14.97 8.02
N CYS A 9 8.41 -14.40 7.89
CA CYS A 9 9.23 -14.53 6.68
C CYS A 9 9.58 -15.98 6.36
N ASN A 10 9.87 -16.82 7.36
CA ASN A 10 10.14 -18.23 7.13
C ASN A 10 8.91 -19.00 6.67
N ARG A 11 7.76 -18.77 7.30
CA ARG A 11 6.47 -19.39 6.94
C ARG A 11 6.03 -19.01 5.53
N THR A 12 6.28 -17.77 5.12
CA THR A 12 5.89 -17.27 3.81
C THR A 12 6.59 -18.02 2.66
N VAL A 13 7.86 -18.42 2.83
CA VAL A 13 8.57 -19.25 1.82
C VAL A 13 7.94 -20.63 1.70
N SER A 14 7.48 -21.21 2.81
CA SER A 14 6.74 -22.48 2.79
C SER A 14 5.38 -22.32 2.12
N LEU A 15 4.70 -21.19 2.33
CA LEU A 15 3.45 -20.85 1.65
C LEU A 15 3.62 -20.83 0.12
N TRP A 16 4.71 -20.23 -0.41
CA TRP A 16 4.96 -20.18 -1.86
C TRP A 16 5.06 -21.55 -2.52
N LYS A 17 5.46 -22.58 -1.77
CA LYS A 17 5.54 -24.00 -2.22
C LYS A 17 4.21 -24.75 -2.07
N SER A 18 3.20 -24.14 -1.46
CA SER A 18 1.93 -24.82 -1.11
C SER A 18 1.09 -25.20 -2.33
N LYS A 19 0.18 -26.17 -2.12
CA LYS A 19 -0.83 -26.55 -3.12
C LYS A 19 -1.77 -25.37 -3.42
N LYS A 20 -2.13 -24.58 -2.41
CA LYS A 20 -3.02 -23.41 -2.54
C LYS A 20 -2.45 -22.37 -3.50
N ILE A 21 -1.16 -22.04 -3.37
CA ILE A 21 -0.49 -21.12 -4.31
C ILE A 21 -0.53 -21.66 -5.74
N ARG A 22 -0.33 -22.97 -5.96
CA ARG A 22 -0.41 -23.57 -7.30
C ARG A 22 -1.82 -23.52 -7.88
N GLU A 23 -2.85 -23.67 -7.05
CA GLU A 23 -4.25 -23.54 -7.45
C GLU A 23 -4.56 -22.08 -7.87
N ILE A 24 -4.19 -21.10 -7.06
CA ILE A 24 -4.37 -19.69 -7.38
C ILE A 24 -3.58 -19.30 -8.64
N ALA A 25 -2.34 -19.77 -8.77
CA ALA A 25 -1.49 -19.51 -9.94
C ALA A 25 -2.14 -19.93 -11.26
N ARG A 26 -2.93 -20.99 -11.26
CA ARG A 26 -3.68 -21.46 -12.43
C ARG A 26 -4.89 -20.58 -12.75
N GLY A 27 -5.53 -20.02 -11.73
CA GLY A 27 -6.83 -19.38 -11.86
C GLY A 27 -7.86 -20.38 -12.46
N SER A 28 -8.69 -19.91 -13.39
CA SER A 28 -9.69 -20.75 -14.09
C SER A 28 -9.10 -21.67 -15.15
N ARG A 29 -7.80 -21.59 -15.45
CA ARG A 29 -7.15 -22.30 -16.58
C ARG A 29 -6.70 -23.70 -16.20
N LYS A 30 -7.44 -24.73 -16.62
CA LYS A 30 -7.19 -26.15 -16.25
C LYS A 30 -5.85 -26.72 -16.73
N ASN A 31 -5.32 -26.26 -17.87
CA ASN A 31 -4.14 -26.82 -18.53
C ASN A 31 -2.81 -26.11 -18.22
N VAL A 32 -2.81 -25.17 -17.29
CA VAL A 32 -1.63 -24.38 -16.92
C VAL A 32 -0.94 -25.01 -15.71
N PHE A 33 0.39 -25.04 -15.71
CA PHE A 33 1.22 -25.63 -14.65
C PHE A 33 0.91 -27.10 -14.30
N VAL A 34 0.45 -27.88 -15.27
CA VAL A 34 0.18 -29.33 -15.10
C VAL A 34 1.46 -30.15 -15.28
N ARG A 35 2.33 -29.74 -16.21
CA ARG A 35 3.59 -30.42 -16.50
C ARG A 35 4.75 -29.74 -15.79
N VAL A 36 5.71 -30.54 -15.32
CA VAL A 36 6.99 -30.02 -14.82
C VAL A 36 7.76 -29.43 -16.01
N ARG A 37 8.03 -28.15 -15.98
CA ARG A 37 8.84 -27.42 -16.96
C ARG A 37 10.11 -26.90 -16.29
N LYS A 38 11.03 -26.29 -17.08
CA LYS A 38 12.27 -25.70 -16.57
C LYS A 38 12.05 -24.71 -15.38
N MET A 39 10.89 -24.04 -15.33
CA MET A 39 10.49 -23.22 -14.19
C MET A 39 9.15 -23.71 -13.63
N SER A 40 9.13 -23.99 -12.33
CA SER A 40 7.91 -24.25 -11.57
C SER A 40 7.18 -22.93 -11.25
N VAL A 41 5.95 -23.01 -10.71
CA VAL A 41 5.24 -21.85 -10.17
C VAL A 41 6.10 -21.12 -9.11
N TYR A 42 6.74 -21.89 -8.24
CA TYR A 42 7.64 -21.36 -7.22
C TYR A 42 8.80 -20.56 -7.83
N ASP A 43 9.43 -21.07 -8.89
CA ASP A 43 10.55 -20.39 -9.56
C ASP A 43 10.11 -19.08 -10.20
N ILE A 44 8.96 -19.11 -10.91
CA ILE A 44 8.41 -17.89 -11.54
C ILE A 44 8.07 -16.85 -10.49
N MET A 45 7.34 -17.26 -9.44
CA MET A 45 6.94 -16.36 -8.35
C MET A 45 8.17 -15.78 -7.64
N THR A 46 9.14 -16.61 -7.26
CA THR A 46 10.36 -16.18 -6.58
C THR A 46 11.19 -15.23 -7.43
N SER A 47 11.31 -15.50 -8.76
CA SER A 47 12.03 -14.61 -9.67
C SER A 47 11.38 -13.22 -9.80
N ILE A 48 10.05 -13.12 -9.67
CA ILE A 48 9.33 -11.85 -9.67
C ILE A 48 9.49 -11.11 -8.33
N ILE A 49 9.35 -11.82 -7.22
CA ILE A 49 9.50 -11.27 -5.85
C ILE A 49 10.92 -10.71 -5.65
N ALA A 50 11.95 -11.42 -6.12
CA ALA A 50 13.35 -11.07 -5.94
C ALA A 50 13.87 -10.02 -6.95
N ARG A 51 13.03 -9.52 -7.86
CA ARG A 51 13.47 -8.58 -8.90
C ARG A 51 14.02 -7.28 -8.31
N LYS A 52 15.06 -6.75 -8.96
CA LYS A 52 15.75 -5.51 -8.57
C LYS A 52 15.40 -4.29 -9.43
N GLY A 53 14.50 -4.43 -10.41
CA GLY A 53 14.14 -3.40 -11.38
C GLY A 53 15.12 -3.29 -12.54
N LEU A 54 15.84 -4.36 -12.84
CA LEU A 54 16.73 -4.50 -13.99
C LEU A 54 15.94 -4.84 -15.26
N THR A 55 16.67 -4.98 -16.38
CA THR A 55 16.05 -5.53 -17.59
C THR A 55 15.64 -6.99 -17.38
N ALA A 56 14.57 -7.44 -18.05
CA ALA A 56 14.06 -8.80 -17.88
C ALA A 56 15.12 -9.90 -18.13
N ALA A 57 16.06 -9.65 -19.06
CA ALA A 57 17.19 -10.57 -19.32
C ALA A 57 18.14 -10.65 -18.12
N MET A 58 18.43 -9.53 -17.47
CA MET A 58 19.30 -9.50 -16.29
C MET A 58 18.63 -10.08 -15.06
N GLU A 59 17.32 -9.85 -14.89
CA GLU A 59 16.57 -10.46 -13.78
C GLU A 59 16.61 -11.99 -13.85
N ILE A 60 16.33 -12.57 -15.04
CA ILE A 60 16.34 -14.03 -15.17
C ILE A 60 17.74 -14.62 -15.10
N ARG A 61 18.74 -13.94 -15.62
CA ARG A 61 20.15 -14.35 -15.49
C ARG A 61 20.58 -14.39 -14.02
N ASN A 62 20.26 -13.35 -13.25
CA ASN A 62 20.56 -13.29 -11.83
C ASN A 62 19.85 -14.40 -11.06
N TYR A 63 18.59 -14.67 -11.39
CA TYR A 63 17.83 -15.77 -10.82
C TYR A 63 18.51 -17.13 -11.12
N SER A 64 18.81 -17.41 -12.41
CA SER A 64 19.44 -18.67 -12.82
C SER A 64 20.79 -18.89 -12.15
N LYS A 65 21.63 -17.83 -12.11
CA LYS A 65 22.94 -17.89 -11.43
C LYS A 65 22.83 -18.26 -9.94
N LYS A 66 21.87 -17.65 -9.22
CA LYS A 66 21.69 -17.89 -7.78
C LYS A 66 20.98 -19.23 -7.50
N SER A 67 20.03 -19.65 -8.34
CA SER A 67 19.30 -20.90 -8.16
C SER A 67 20.06 -22.14 -8.63
N GLY A 68 21.19 -21.97 -9.34
CA GLY A 68 21.93 -23.06 -9.95
C GLY A 68 21.18 -23.76 -11.10
N LYS A 69 20.11 -23.16 -11.61
CA LYS A 69 19.30 -23.71 -12.72
C LYS A 69 19.82 -23.20 -14.06
N ASP A 70 19.57 -24.01 -15.10
CA ASP A 70 19.86 -23.60 -16.46
C ASP A 70 19.23 -22.26 -16.79
N GLU A 71 20.00 -21.39 -17.42
CA GLU A 71 19.50 -20.10 -17.89
C GLU A 71 18.44 -20.33 -18.99
N ILE A 72 17.32 -19.64 -18.85
CA ILE A 72 16.26 -19.60 -19.84
C ILE A 72 16.24 -18.27 -20.56
N SER A 73 15.74 -18.23 -21.80
CA SER A 73 15.61 -16.98 -22.53
C SER A 73 14.60 -16.05 -21.87
N LYS A 74 14.78 -14.73 -22.04
CA LYS A 74 13.81 -13.70 -21.65
C LYS A 74 12.40 -14.03 -22.15
N GLN A 75 12.29 -14.50 -23.41
CA GLN A 75 10.98 -14.85 -24.02
C GLN A 75 10.32 -16.03 -23.31
N ALA A 76 11.09 -17.06 -22.97
CA ALA A 76 10.57 -18.22 -22.25
C ALA A 76 10.08 -17.84 -20.85
N TRP A 77 10.81 -16.96 -20.15
CA TRP A 77 10.41 -16.45 -18.85
C TRP A 77 9.13 -15.61 -18.93
N LEU A 78 9.05 -14.66 -19.84
CA LEU A 78 7.86 -13.84 -20.04
C LEU A 78 6.64 -14.70 -20.41
N LYS A 79 6.81 -15.68 -21.29
CA LYS A 79 5.74 -16.64 -21.64
C LYS A 79 5.28 -17.48 -20.42
N ALA A 80 6.21 -17.87 -19.55
CA ALA A 80 5.87 -18.56 -18.32
C ALA A 80 5.07 -17.65 -17.36
N ARG A 81 5.48 -16.37 -17.24
CA ARG A 81 4.78 -15.36 -16.43
C ARG A 81 3.36 -15.08 -16.93
N GLN A 82 3.11 -15.03 -18.24
CA GLN A 82 1.75 -14.86 -18.80
C GLN A 82 0.75 -15.90 -18.30
N ASN A 83 1.25 -17.06 -17.84
CA ASN A 83 0.42 -18.11 -17.27
C ASN A 83 0.23 -17.99 -15.75
N LEU A 84 0.94 -17.11 -15.08
CA LEU A 84 0.83 -16.93 -13.63
C LEU A 84 -0.25 -15.90 -13.33
N ASN A 85 -1.30 -16.32 -12.60
CA ASN A 85 -2.31 -15.37 -12.12
C ASN A 85 -1.69 -14.41 -11.09
N PRO A 86 -1.80 -13.08 -11.24
CA PRO A 86 -1.27 -12.07 -10.30
C PRO A 86 -1.77 -12.23 -8.87
N GLU A 87 -2.97 -12.80 -8.69
CA GLU A 87 -3.60 -13.02 -7.38
C GLU A 87 -2.77 -13.88 -6.42
N VAL A 88 -1.73 -14.59 -6.90
CA VAL A 88 -0.79 -15.29 -6.01
C VAL A 88 -0.04 -14.34 -5.10
N PHE A 89 0.27 -13.12 -5.58
CA PHE A 89 0.99 -12.11 -4.79
C PHE A 89 0.06 -11.42 -3.81
N ARG A 90 -1.19 -11.14 -4.21
CA ARG A 90 -2.22 -10.61 -3.31
C ARG A 90 -2.50 -11.59 -2.18
N TYR A 91 -2.75 -12.85 -2.50
CA TYR A 91 -2.98 -13.90 -1.51
C TYR A 91 -1.78 -14.08 -0.56
N ALA A 92 -0.55 -14.06 -1.09
CA ALA A 92 0.66 -14.15 -0.26
C ALA A 92 0.80 -12.95 0.68
N ASN A 93 0.46 -11.74 0.21
CA ASN A 93 0.40 -10.54 1.04
C ASN A 93 -0.69 -10.64 2.11
N ASP A 94 -1.89 -11.05 1.74
CA ASP A 94 -3.03 -11.20 2.67
C ASP A 94 -2.67 -12.15 3.83
N GLU A 95 -2.10 -13.32 3.53
CA GLU A 95 -1.67 -14.29 4.55
C GLU A 95 -0.54 -13.75 5.43
N TYR A 96 0.39 -12.97 4.86
CA TYR A 96 1.46 -12.34 5.61
C TYR A 96 0.92 -11.29 6.58
N ILE A 97 0.07 -10.39 6.09
CA ILE A 97 -0.58 -9.32 6.86
C ILE A 97 -1.48 -9.92 7.94
N LYS A 98 -2.31 -10.90 7.60
CA LYS A 98 -3.14 -11.62 8.57
C LYS A 98 -2.32 -12.17 9.73
N SER A 99 -1.19 -12.85 9.42
CA SER A 99 -0.29 -13.39 10.44
C SER A 99 0.34 -12.32 11.34
N PHE A 100 0.47 -11.08 10.87
CA PHE A 100 0.90 -9.94 11.71
C PHE A 100 -0.22 -9.50 12.66
N TYR A 101 -1.44 -9.27 12.14
CA TYR A 101 -2.55 -8.77 12.95
C TYR A 101 -3.14 -9.79 13.93
N GLU A 102 -2.87 -11.08 13.74
CA GLU A 102 -3.15 -12.12 14.74
C GLU A 102 -2.20 -12.06 15.95
N SER A 103 -1.11 -11.30 15.86
CA SER A 103 -0.13 -11.10 16.94
C SER A 103 -0.42 -9.80 17.70
N GLU A 104 -1.47 -9.78 18.51
CA GLU A 104 -2.00 -8.58 19.19
C GLU A 104 -0.96 -7.72 19.92
N ASP A 105 0.09 -8.35 20.46
CA ASP A 105 1.18 -7.67 21.19
C ASP A 105 2.17 -6.91 20.26
N GLU A 106 2.10 -7.11 18.94
CA GLU A 106 2.92 -6.37 17.96
C GLU A 106 2.15 -5.23 17.30
N VAL A 107 0.81 -5.30 17.31
CA VAL A 107 -0.05 -4.33 16.60
C VAL A 107 -0.14 -3.03 17.39
N LYS A 108 0.32 -1.94 16.77
CA LYS A 108 0.17 -0.60 17.33
C LYS A 108 -1.22 -0.07 17.00
N LEU A 109 -1.92 0.38 18.03
CA LEU A 109 -3.25 0.97 17.94
C LEU A 109 -3.21 2.41 18.48
N TRP A 110 -4.12 3.25 17.99
CA TRP A 110 -4.37 4.59 18.52
C TRP A 110 -5.78 4.62 19.15
N ASN A 111 -5.86 4.87 20.42
CA ASN A 111 -7.13 4.84 21.19
C ASN A 111 -7.95 3.54 20.95
N GLY A 112 -7.24 2.40 20.81
CA GLY A 112 -7.86 1.10 20.52
C GLY A 112 -8.26 0.87 19.06
N TYR A 113 -7.95 1.79 18.15
CA TYR A 113 -8.23 1.69 16.72
C TYR A 113 -6.97 1.39 15.90
N LEU A 114 -7.15 0.56 14.89
CA LEU A 114 -6.23 0.44 13.77
C LEU A 114 -6.44 1.64 12.84
N VAL A 115 -5.41 2.42 12.61
CA VAL A 115 -5.51 3.65 11.82
C VAL A 115 -4.97 3.41 10.42
N LEU A 116 -5.88 3.42 9.45
CA LEU A 116 -5.58 3.23 8.04
C LEU A 116 -5.70 4.56 7.29
N ALA A 117 -4.97 4.70 6.19
CA ALA A 117 -5.16 5.80 5.25
C ALA A 117 -5.43 5.24 3.86
N ILE A 118 -6.29 5.90 3.10
CA ILE A 118 -6.48 5.62 1.68
C ILE A 118 -6.02 6.83 0.88
N ASP A 119 -5.20 6.58 -0.12
CA ASP A 119 -4.77 7.59 -1.09
C ASP A 119 -4.54 6.98 -2.47
N GLY A 120 -4.74 7.80 -3.50
CA GLY A 120 -4.50 7.46 -4.90
C GLY A 120 -3.19 8.03 -5.41
N SER A 121 -2.44 7.25 -6.18
CA SER A 121 -1.23 7.72 -6.84
C SER A 121 -1.14 7.20 -8.26
N LYS A 122 -0.67 8.03 -9.19
CA LYS A 122 -0.48 7.62 -10.59
C LYS A 122 0.88 6.98 -10.77
N ALA A 123 0.91 5.76 -11.33
CA ALA A 123 2.13 5.02 -11.60
C ALA A 123 2.45 5.03 -13.09
N GLU A 124 3.73 5.19 -13.43
CA GLU A 124 4.23 5.02 -14.79
C GLU A 124 4.33 3.53 -15.12
N ILE A 125 3.82 3.16 -16.28
CA ILE A 125 3.83 1.78 -16.77
C ILE A 125 4.37 1.74 -18.22
N PRO A 126 4.78 0.56 -18.72
CA PRO A 126 5.21 0.45 -20.10
C PRO A 126 4.15 0.95 -21.07
N ASN A 127 4.55 1.83 -22.01
CA ASN A 127 3.65 2.52 -22.94
C ASN A 127 3.31 1.63 -24.15
N SER A 128 2.76 0.43 -23.89
CA SER A 128 2.24 -0.48 -24.91
C SER A 128 0.78 -0.17 -25.23
N GLU A 129 0.31 -0.61 -26.39
CA GLU A 129 -1.09 -0.48 -26.80
C GLU A 129 -2.03 -1.18 -25.80
N GLU A 130 -1.66 -2.38 -25.35
CA GLU A 130 -2.43 -3.11 -24.33
C GLU A 130 -2.57 -2.33 -23.02
N ASN A 131 -1.46 -1.75 -22.51
CA ASN A 131 -1.49 -0.96 -21.28
C ASN A 131 -2.26 0.36 -21.46
N ARG A 132 -2.16 1.02 -22.60
CA ARG A 132 -2.97 2.22 -22.92
C ARG A 132 -4.46 1.89 -22.89
N ARG A 133 -4.87 0.76 -23.46
CA ARG A 133 -6.25 0.30 -23.46
C ARG A 133 -6.72 -0.11 -22.05
N THR A 134 -5.91 -0.83 -21.30
CA THR A 134 -6.28 -1.38 -19.97
C THR A 134 -6.29 -0.29 -18.90
N TYR A 135 -5.23 0.50 -18.82
CA TYR A 135 -5.02 1.46 -17.73
C TYR A 135 -5.26 2.91 -18.13
N GLY A 136 -5.41 3.20 -19.43
CA GLY A 136 -5.58 4.55 -19.94
C GLY A 136 -4.27 5.29 -20.09
N THR A 137 -4.40 6.57 -20.43
CA THR A 137 -3.29 7.49 -20.68
C THR A 137 -3.49 8.77 -19.91
N GLN A 138 -2.42 9.46 -19.62
CA GLN A 138 -2.47 10.79 -19.02
C GLN A 138 -1.65 11.76 -19.86
N GLY A 139 -2.34 12.62 -20.57
CA GLY A 139 -1.78 13.67 -21.37
C GLY A 139 -2.34 15.04 -21.02
N ASN A 140 -2.31 15.92 -21.98
CA ASN A 140 -2.89 17.25 -21.94
C ASN A 140 -3.77 17.45 -23.18
N ILE A 141 -4.33 18.66 -23.35
CA ILE A 141 -5.20 18.99 -24.50
C ILE A 141 -4.50 18.84 -25.88
N TYR A 142 -3.19 18.75 -25.92
CA TYR A 142 -2.40 18.67 -27.16
C TYR A 142 -1.86 17.27 -27.47
N CYS A 143 -1.77 16.38 -26.45
CA CYS A 143 -1.30 15.01 -26.64
C CYS A 143 -1.93 14.06 -25.62
N GLU A 144 -2.17 12.83 -26.06
CA GLU A 144 -2.76 11.77 -25.23
C GLU A 144 -1.87 11.36 -24.05
N GLY A 145 -0.56 11.56 -24.16
CA GLY A 145 0.42 11.19 -23.15
C GLY A 145 0.72 9.70 -23.04
N PRO A 146 1.61 9.30 -22.13
CA PRO A 146 1.97 7.90 -21.90
C PRO A 146 0.90 7.14 -21.13
N ALA A 147 0.96 5.80 -21.21
CA ALA A 147 0.15 4.92 -20.39
C ALA A 147 0.47 5.12 -18.90
N ARG A 148 -0.57 5.21 -18.08
CA ARG A 148 -0.48 5.31 -16.62
C ARG A 148 -1.56 4.50 -15.95
N ALA A 149 -1.25 3.93 -14.78
CA ALA A 149 -2.22 3.28 -13.92
C ALA A 149 -2.52 4.16 -12.70
N LEU A 150 -3.77 4.19 -12.25
CA LEU A 150 -4.12 4.63 -10.91
C LEU A 150 -3.81 3.48 -9.95
N ILE A 151 -2.98 3.73 -8.96
CA ILE A 151 -2.79 2.84 -7.82
C ILE A 151 -3.48 3.45 -6.61
N SER A 152 -4.38 2.72 -5.97
CA SER A 152 -5.05 3.10 -4.73
C SER A 152 -4.62 2.16 -3.62
N GLY A 153 -4.02 2.71 -2.57
CA GLY A 153 -3.48 1.94 -1.45
C GLY A 153 -4.30 2.12 -0.19
N LEU A 154 -4.52 1.03 0.53
CA LEU A 154 -4.97 1.02 1.91
C LEU A 154 -3.75 0.74 2.79
N PHE A 155 -3.35 1.70 3.59
CA PHE A 155 -2.09 1.69 4.32
C PHE A 155 -2.30 1.88 5.83
N ASP A 156 -1.71 1.00 6.63
CA ASP A 156 -1.65 1.16 8.09
C ASP A 156 -0.56 2.16 8.47
N VAL A 157 -0.97 3.31 8.96
CA VAL A 157 -0.07 4.43 9.26
C VAL A 157 0.71 4.24 10.57
N LEU A 158 0.33 3.30 11.43
CA LEU A 158 1.04 3.03 12.68
C LEU A 158 2.04 1.88 12.55
N ASN A 159 1.70 0.87 11.74
CA ASN A 159 2.50 -0.33 11.55
C ASN A 159 3.26 -0.34 10.20
N ASP A 160 3.08 0.70 9.37
CA ASP A 160 3.77 0.92 8.09
C ASP A 160 3.58 -0.23 7.08
N PHE A 161 2.35 -0.79 6.98
CA PHE A 161 2.01 -1.85 6.02
C PHE A 161 0.99 -1.40 4.98
N PHE A 162 1.18 -1.77 3.72
CA PHE A 162 0.11 -1.79 2.74
C PHE A 162 -0.81 -2.98 3.02
N ILE A 163 -2.03 -2.71 3.46
CA ILE A 163 -3.07 -3.73 3.63
C ILE A 163 -3.52 -4.23 2.26
N ASP A 164 -3.75 -3.31 1.33
CA ASP A 164 -4.17 -3.62 -0.03
C ASP A 164 -3.64 -2.58 -1.03
N LEU A 165 -3.53 -2.99 -2.29
CA LEU A 165 -3.26 -2.12 -3.42
C LEU A 165 -4.17 -2.48 -4.58
N GLN A 166 -4.99 -1.53 -5.03
CA GLN A 166 -5.76 -1.63 -6.27
C GLN A 166 -4.98 -1.00 -7.42
N ILE A 167 -5.07 -1.62 -8.61
CA ILE A 167 -4.42 -1.17 -9.83
C ILE A 167 -5.52 -0.96 -10.87
N CYS A 168 -5.87 0.30 -11.11
CA CYS A 168 -7.04 0.68 -11.87
C CYS A 168 -6.66 1.48 -13.12
N ASN A 169 -7.63 1.64 -14.02
CA ASN A 169 -7.53 2.62 -15.10
C ASN A 169 -7.43 4.03 -14.49
N VAL A 170 -6.58 4.87 -15.06
CA VAL A 170 -6.28 6.22 -14.57
C VAL A 170 -7.49 7.15 -14.52
N ASN A 171 -8.57 6.80 -15.23
CA ASN A 171 -9.82 7.54 -15.28
C ASN A 171 -10.90 7.00 -14.31
N VAL A 172 -10.61 5.93 -13.56
CA VAL A 172 -11.51 5.40 -12.53
C VAL A 172 -11.64 6.42 -11.41
N ASN A 173 -12.85 6.55 -10.87
CA ASN A 173 -13.09 7.40 -9.70
C ASN A 173 -12.31 6.84 -8.48
N GLU A 174 -11.52 7.68 -7.84
CA GLU A 174 -10.73 7.29 -6.65
C GLU A 174 -11.62 6.72 -5.52
N LEU A 175 -12.88 7.16 -5.40
CA LEU A 175 -13.81 6.61 -4.43
C LEU A 175 -14.16 5.13 -4.70
N GLU A 176 -14.34 4.75 -5.97
CA GLU A 176 -14.60 3.34 -6.33
C GLU A 176 -13.38 2.47 -6.03
N ALA A 177 -12.18 2.95 -6.36
CA ALA A 177 -10.95 2.26 -6.00
C ALA A 177 -10.78 2.14 -4.47
N ALA A 178 -11.19 3.16 -3.71
CA ALA A 178 -11.18 3.15 -2.25
C ALA A 178 -12.14 2.11 -1.65
N LYS A 179 -13.34 1.94 -2.22
CA LYS A 179 -14.28 0.89 -1.80
C LYS A 179 -13.69 -0.51 -1.99
N GLU A 180 -13.02 -0.75 -3.11
CA GLU A 180 -12.32 -2.02 -3.34
C GLU A 180 -11.18 -2.25 -2.33
N ASN A 181 -10.45 -1.20 -1.95
CA ASN A 181 -9.48 -1.30 -0.86
C ASN A 181 -10.14 -1.66 0.49
N ILE A 182 -11.31 -1.09 0.78
CA ILE A 182 -12.04 -1.37 2.03
C ILE A 182 -12.50 -2.83 2.09
N ASN A 183 -12.89 -3.43 0.97
CA ASN A 183 -13.24 -4.84 0.88
C ASN A 183 -12.08 -5.78 1.31
N ALA A 184 -10.83 -5.32 1.25
CA ALA A 184 -9.69 -6.08 1.72
C ALA A 184 -9.70 -6.30 3.25
N ILE A 185 -10.34 -5.42 4.00
CA ILE A 185 -10.48 -5.53 5.47
C ILE A 185 -11.20 -6.83 5.82
N GLU A 186 -12.33 -7.10 5.16
CA GLU A 186 -13.09 -8.35 5.34
C GLU A 186 -12.33 -9.54 4.76
N ARG A 187 -11.77 -9.42 3.54
CA ARG A 187 -11.00 -10.49 2.87
C ARG A 187 -9.86 -11.02 3.74
N ILE A 188 -9.12 -10.13 4.41
CA ILE A 188 -8.01 -10.47 5.32
C ILE A 188 -8.55 -10.93 6.68
N GLY A 189 -9.74 -10.49 7.07
CA GLY A 189 -10.36 -10.80 8.36
C GLY A 189 -9.76 -9.99 9.51
N LEU A 190 -9.52 -8.69 9.30
CA LEU A 190 -9.06 -7.79 10.36
C LEU A 190 -10.16 -7.62 11.43
N LYS A 191 -9.79 -7.84 12.70
CA LYS A 191 -10.74 -7.84 13.84
C LYS A 191 -10.69 -6.56 14.66
N GLN A 192 -9.70 -5.72 14.45
CA GLN A 192 -9.50 -4.47 15.15
C GLN A 192 -10.62 -3.47 14.81
N LYS A 193 -10.95 -2.56 15.72
CA LYS A 193 -11.73 -1.37 15.38
C LYS A 193 -10.92 -0.53 14.41
N ILE A 194 -11.53 -0.06 13.33
CA ILE A 194 -10.83 0.60 12.23
C ILE A 194 -11.25 2.05 12.11
N ILE A 195 -10.26 2.92 11.90
CA ILE A 195 -10.45 4.29 11.41
C ILE A 195 -9.79 4.37 10.05
N ILE A 196 -10.47 5.00 9.07
CA ILE A 196 -9.85 5.32 7.79
C ILE A 196 -9.73 6.84 7.63
N ILE A 197 -8.53 7.27 7.26
CA ILE A 197 -8.23 8.68 6.99
C ILE A 197 -8.29 8.92 5.48
N PHE A 198 -9.00 9.98 5.07
CA PHE A 198 -9.12 10.41 3.68
C PHE A 198 -8.71 11.88 3.51
N ASP A 199 -8.07 12.21 2.38
CA ASP A 199 -7.79 13.59 2.00
C ASP A 199 -9.01 14.27 1.36
N ARG A 200 -8.90 15.56 1.12
CA ARG A 200 -9.95 16.47 0.63
C ARG A 200 -10.56 16.11 -0.75
N GLY A 201 -10.01 15.15 -1.46
CA GLY A 201 -10.54 14.64 -2.72
C GLY A 201 -11.74 13.69 -2.57
N TYR A 202 -11.89 13.05 -1.42
CA TYR A 202 -12.85 11.97 -1.17
C TYR A 202 -14.22 12.40 -0.59
N PRO A 203 -14.35 13.53 0.17
CA PRO A 203 -15.59 13.83 0.87
C PRO A 203 -16.80 13.83 -0.04
N SER A 204 -17.76 13.00 0.28
CA SER A 204 -19.06 12.92 -0.38
C SER A 204 -20.10 12.36 0.57
N LEU A 205 -21.37 12.64 0.32
CA LEU A 205 -22.46 12.02 1.07
C LEU A 205 -22.41 10.49 0.94
N GLU A 206 -22.02 10.02 -0.23
CA GLU A 206 -21.84 8.60 -0.52
C GLU A 206 -20.78 7.95 0.38
N LEU A 207 -19.59 8.56 0.48
CA LEU A 207 -18.51 8.02 1.31
C LEU A 207 -18.92 7.95 2.79
N LEU A 208 -19.49 9.03 3.33
CA LEU A 208 -19.83 9.08 4.76
C LEU A 208 -20.85 7.99 5.12
N ASN A 209 -21.94 7.88 4.35
CA ASN A 209 -22.96 6.87 4.61
C ASN A 209 -22.47 5.44 4.33
N TYR A 210 -21.59 5.24 3.34
CA TYR A 210 -20.98 3.95 3.06
C TYR A 210 -20.10 3.49 4.25
N LEU A 211 -19.30 4.37 4.82
CA LEU A 211 -18.44 4.04 5.97
C LEU A 211 -19.28 3.77 7.23
N ASP A 212 -20.35 4.53 7.46
CA ASP A 212 -21.28 4.31 8.55
C ASP A 212 -21.97 2.94 8.41
N GLU A 213 -22.38 2.56 7.21
CA GLU A 213 -22.95 1.24 6.92
C GLU A 213 -21.95 0.11 7.22
N GLN A 214 -20.69 0.28 6.85
CA GLN A 214 -19.63 -0.68 7.12
C GLN A 214 -19.15 -0.68 8.59
N LYS A 215 -19.69 0.23 9.42
CA LYS A 215 -19.26 0.45 10.83
C LYS A 215 -17.77 0.76 10.96
N ILE A 216 -17.22 1.49 9.97
CA ILE A 216 -15.84 1.94 9.93
C ILE A 216 -15.80 3.41 10.34
N ALA A 217 -15.04 3.74 11.37
CA ALA A 217 -14.83 5.12 11.76
C ALA A 217 -13.97 5.84 10.72
N TYR A 218 -14.16 7.15 10.61
CA TYR A 218 -13.45 7.94 9.62
C TYR A 218 -12.92 9.28 10.15
N ILE A 219 -11.87 9.77 9.50
CA ILE A 219 -11.34 11.13 9.59
C ILE A 219 -11.18 11.63 8.17
N VAL A 220 -12.00 12.59 7.74
CA VAL A 220 -12.05 13.05 6.36
C VAL A 220 -11.78 14.55 6.30
N ARG A 221 -10.69 14.98 5.68
CA ARG A 221 -10.45 16.40 5.44
C ARG A 221 -11.40 16.91 4.38
N ILE A 222 -12.01 18.08 4.61
CA ILE A 222 -12.95 18.71 3.67
C ILE A 222 -12.39 19.97 3.04
N SER A 223 -12.84 20.27 1.81
CA SER A 223 -12.55 21.53 1.13
C SER A 223 -13.36 22.69 1.74
N SER A 224 -12.97 23.94 1.45
CA SER A 224 -13.70 25.12 1.91
C SER A 224 -15.13 25.21 1.39
N THR A 225 -15.43 24.52 0.29
CA THR A 225 -16.76 24.51 -0.36
C THR A 225 -17.67 23.41 0.15
N PHE A 226 -17.11 22.35 0.74
CA PHE A 226 -17.90 21.24 1.30
C PHE A 226 -18.49 21.64 2.66
N CYS A 227 -19.79 21.38 2.87
CA CYS A 227 -20.52 21.75 4.10
C CYS A 227 -20.38 23.24 4.47
N LYS A 228 -20.40 24.14 3.47
CA LYS A 228 -20.18 25.57 3.70
C LYS A 228 -21.25 26.16 4.62
N ASN A 229 -22.53 25.84 4.43
CA ASN A 229 -23.63 26.36 5.23
C ASN A 229 -23.56 25.83 6.67
N GLU A 230 -23.33 24.54 6.83
CA GLU A 230 -23.19 23.88 8.14
C GLU A 230 -22.02 24.45 8.92
N ARG A 231 -20.90 24.74 8.24
CA ARG A 231 -19.72 25.40 8.85
C ARG A 231 -20.00 26.82 9.31
N GLN A 232 -20.83 27.57 8.58
CA GLN A 232 -21.17 28.97 8.92
C GLN A 232 -22.19 29.07 10.05
N GLN A 233 -23.06 28.06 10.19
CA GLN A 233 -24.09 28.02 11.24
C GLN A 233 -23.56 27.62 12.61
N THR A 234 -22.32 27.13 12.68
CA THR A 234 -21.72 26.61 13.90
C THR A 234 -20.64 27.55 14.42
N GLU A 235 -20.81 28.07 15.64
CA GLU A 235 -19.83 28.93 16.29
C GLU A 235 -18.65 28.13 16.90
N SER A 236 -18.92 26.93 17.40
CA SER A 236 -17.90 26.05 17.99
C SER A 236 -16.96 25.49 16.93
N ASN A 237 -15.69 25.32 17.30
CA ASN A 237 -14.68 24.66 16.47
C ASN A 237 -14.80 23.12 16.47
N ASP A 238 -15.59 22.57 17.37
CA ASP A 238 -15.87 21.14 17.51
C ASP A 238 -17.35 20.95 17.84
N SER A 239 -18.10 20.33 16.94
CA SER A 239 -19.55 20.18 17.05
C SER A 239 -20.12 19.14 16.09
N VAL A 240 -21.21 18.55 16.45
CA VAL A 240 -21.99 17.70 15.55
C VAL A 240 -22.78 18.58 14.58
N VAL A 241 -22.61 18.35 13.29
CA VAL A 241 -23.35 19.04 12.23
C VAL A 241 -24.26 18.07 11.48
N LYS A 242 -25.38 18.60 10.97
CA LYS A 242 -26.37 17.85 10.19
C LYS A 242 -26.30 18.27 8.72
N ILE A 243 -25.72 17.42 7.89
CA ILE A 243 -25.63 17.66 6.45
C ILE A 243 -26.97 17.28 5.82
N LEU A 244 -27.72 18.28 5.29
CA LEU A 244 -29.01 18.05 4.67
C LEU A 244 -28.92 17.17 3.42
N ASN A 245 -29.75 16.14 3.35
CA ASN A 245 -29.92 15.22 2.24
C ASN A 245 -30.90 15.84 1.20
N THR A 246 -30.50 16.91 0.55
CA THR A 246 -31.34 17.59 -0.44
C THR A 246 -31.67 16.67 -1.61
N LYS A 247 -32.84 16.91 -2.27
CA LYS A 247 -33.27 16.15 -3.47
C LYS A 247 -32.14 16.07 -4.51
N THR A 248 -31.42 17.16 -4.74
CA THR A 248 -30.32 17.21 -5.72
C THR A 248 -29.15 16.27 -5.31
N LYS A 249 -28.79 16.23 -4.02
CA LYS A 249 -27.74 15.32 -3.53
C LYS A 249 -28.20 13.87 -3.63
N LEU A 250 -29.43 13.57 -3.23
CA LEU A 250 -30.01 12.23 -3.31
C LEU A 250 -30.15 11.72 -4.73
N MET A 251 -30.57 12.55 -5.69
CA MET A 251 -30.64 12.15 -7.09
C MET A 251 -29.25 11.86 -7.70
N LYS A 252 -28.22 12.64 -7.32
CA LYS A 252 -26.85 12.34 -7.71
C LYS A 252 -26.35 11.03 -7.10
N LEU A 253 -26.73 10.73 -5.86
CA LEU A 253 -26.43 9.48 -5.21
C LEU A 253 -27.13 8.31 -5.91
N LYS A 254 -28.42 8.43 -6.22
CA LYS A 254 -29.20 7.41 -6.93
C LYS A 254 -28.54 7.01 -8.25
N ALA A 255 -28.04 7.98 -9.00
CA ALA A 255 -27.35 7.73 -10.27
C ALA A 255 -26.03 6.97 -10.13
N LYS A 256 -25.41 6.98 -8.95
CA LYS A 256 -24.12 6.32 -8.66
C LYS A 256 -24.26 5.04 -7.86
N ASN A 257 -25.16 5.03 -6.88
CA ASN A 257 -25.34 3.94 -5.93
C ASN A 257 -26.81 3.90 -5.49
N GLU A 258 -27.62 3.13 -6.23
CA GLU A 258 -29.07 3.03 -5.99
C GLU A 258 -29.36 2.33 -4.65
N ASP A 259 -28.59 1.31 -4.27
CA ASP A 259 -28.78 0.58 -3.00
C ASP A 259 -28.58 1.50 -1.80
N LEU A 260 -27.55 2.32 -1.80
CA LEU A 260 -27.32 3.30 -0.75
C LEU A 260 -28.38 4.40 -0.75
N TYR A 261 -28.80 4.85 -1.94
CA TYR A 261 -29.90 5.81 -2.05
C TYR A 261 -31.18 5.27 -1.40
N GLU A 262 -31.60 4.03 -1.67
CA GLU A 262 -32.79 3.43 -1.08
C GLU A 262 -32.72 3.38 0.47
N LYS A 263 -31.55 3.22 1.04
CA LYS A 263 -31.33 3.20 2.49
C LYS A 263 -31.42 4.57 3.15
N ILE A 264 -31.04 5.63 2.46
CA ILE A 264 -30.93 6.97 3.07
C ILE A 264 -31.92 7.99 2.50
N LYS A 265 -32.74 7.64 1.50
CA LYS A 265 -33.67 8.57 0.83
C LYS A 265 -34.67 9.23 1.77
N ASP A 266 -35.06 8.52 2.86
CA ASP A 266 -36.02 8.99 3.86
C ASP A 266 -35.33 9.69 5.05
N ASN A 267 -33.98 9.71 5.08
CA ASN A 267 -33.24 10.43 6.09
C ASN A 267 -33.12 11.92 5.69
N GLU A 268 -33.59 12.80 6.55
CA GLU A 268 -33.52 14.24 6.31
C GLU A 268 -32.07 14.74 6.25
N PHE A 269 -31.18 14.15 7.04
CA PHE A 269 -29.77 14.57 7.15
C PHE A 269 -28.84 13.40 7.46
N THR A 270 -27.57 13.60 7.15
CA THR A 270 -26.44 12.77 7.63
C THR A 270 -25.73 13.54 8.73
N ALA A 271 -25.66 12.98 9.94
CA ALA A 271 -24.97 13.60 11.06
C ALA A 271 -23.48 13.22 11.06
N THR A 272 -22.62 14.19 11.38
CA THR A 272 -21.17 13.96 11.51
C THR A 272 -20.56 15.01 12.43
N ARG A 273 -19.45 14.71 13.09
CA ARG A 273 -18.71 15.67 13.90
C ARG A 273 -17.79 16.48 13.01
N LEU A 274 -17.88 17.81 13.09
CA LEU A 274 -17.05 18.78 12.40
C LEU A 274 -16.02 19.37 13.34
N ILE A 275 -14.74 19.26 13.00
CA ILE A 275 -13.64 19.88 13.74
C ILE A 275 -12.98 20.91 12.82
N ARG A 276 -12.80 22.13 13.31
CA ARG A 276 -12.12 23.23 12.60
C ARG A 276 -10.85 23.62 13.34
N ASP A 277 -9.78 23.88 12.59
CA ASP A 277 -8.50 24.34 13.13
C ASP A 277 -7.77 25.21 12.10
N LYS A 278 -6.61 25.70 12.48
CA LYS A 278 -5.71 26.45 11.59
C LYS A 278 -4.39 25.72 11.43
N THR A 279 -3.90 25.69 10.21
CA THR A 279 -2.54 25.20 9.96
C THR A 279 -1.50 26.13 10.62
N PRO A 280 -0.25 25.70 10.84
CA PRO A 280 0.81 26.57 11.30
C PRO A 280 1.07 27.78 10.41
N ALA A 281 0.61 27.75 9.15
CA ALA A 281 0.65 28.87 8.21
C ALA A 281 -0.54 29.83 8.35
N GLY A 282 -1.52 29.50 9.21
CA GLY A 282 -2.72 30.32 9.46
C GLY A 282 -3.91 29.98 8.55
N ASP A 283 -3.76 29.02 7.62
CA ASP A 283 -4.85 28.59 6.74
C ASP A 283 -5.88 27.75 7.51
N GLU A 284 -7.16 28.04 7.31
CA GLU A 284 -8.24 27.22 7.88
C GLU A 284 -8.27 25.83 7.25
N PHE A 285 -8.45 24.81 8.10
CA PHE A 285 -8.80 23.48 7.63
C PHE A 285 -9.92 22.90 8.49
N ALA A 286 -10.64 21.93 7.92
CA ALA A 286 -11.72 21.29 8.61
C ALA A 286 -11.72 19.77 8.32
N ILE A 287 -12.15 19.03 9.32
CA ILE A 287 -12.25 17.56 9.33
C ILE A 287 -13.69 17.17 9.66
N LEU A 288 -14.23 16.19 8.97
CA LEU A 288 -15.40 15.44 9.38
C LEU A 288 -14.96 14.10 9.97
N THR A 289 -15.63 13.68 11.04
CA THR A 289 -15.32 12.42 11.71
C THR A 289 -16.55 11.78 12.35
N SER A 290 -16.57 10.44 12.42
CA SER A 290 -17.56 9.67 13.19
C SER A 290 -17.07 9.31 14.58
N LEU A 291 -15.87 9.78 14.98
CA LEU A 291 -15.31 9.49 16.29
C LEU A 291 -16.11 10.18 17.41
N PRO A 292 -16.26 9.52 18.56
CA PRO A 292 -17.04 10.03 19.67
C PRO A 292 -16.38 11.25 20.35
N ASP A 293 -17.16 11.98 21.15
CA ASP A 293 -16.75 13.25 21.78
C ASP A 293 -15.73 13.08 22.91
N ASP A 294 -15.54 11.87 23.44
CA ASP A 294 -14.52 11.56 24.45
C ASP A 294 -13.09 11.60 23.89
N ILE A 295 -12.92 11.50 22.56
CA ILE A 295 -11.65 11.72 21.90
C ILE A 295 -11.52 13.20 21.55
N LYS A 296 -10.47 13.87 22.08
CA LYS A 296 -10.24 15.30 21.90
C LYS A 296 -9.95 15.66 20.46
N SER A 297 -10.41 16.84 20.04
CA SER A 297 -10.17 17.36 18.67
C SER A 297 -8.70 17.45 18.30
N GLU A 298 -7.81 17.84 19.24
CA GLU A 298 -6.37 17.93 18.99
C GLU A 298 -5.74 16.55 18.69
N GLU A 299 -6.24 15.50 19.34
CA GLU A 299 -5.80 14.13 19.10
C GLU A 299 -6.24 13.65 17.72
N ILE A 300 -7.49 13.96 17.30
CA ILE A 300 -8.03 13.61 15.98
C ILE A 300 -7.27 14.36 14.89
N ILE A 301 -6.97 15.64 15.09
CA ILE A 301 -6.15 16.44 14.18
C ILE A 301 -4.75 15.84 14.04
N SER A 302 -4.14 15.47 15.17
CA SER A 302 -2.82 14.81 15.17
C SER A 302 -2.85 13.48 14.42
N ALA A 303 -3.92 12.68 14.60
CA ALA A 303 -4.12 11.42 13.88
C ALA A 303 -4.29 11.65 12.37
N TYR A 304 -5.02 12.71 11.97
CA TYR A 304 -5.15 13.06 10.55
C TYR A 304 -3.79 13.22 9.87
N PHE A 305 -2.84 13.90 10.52
CA PHE A 305 -1.51 14.13 9.93
C PHE A 305 -0.67 12.86 9.79
N LEU A 306 -1.04 11.74 10.41
CA LEU A 306 -0.40 10.45 10.17
C LEU A 306 -0.66 9.94 8.76
N SER A 307 -1.71 10.40 8.08
CA SER A 307 -2.00 10.03 6.69
C SER A 307 -0.86 10.32 5.73
N TRP A 308 0.00 11.29 6.00
CA TRP A 308 1.17 11.59 5.15
C TRP A 308 2.16 10.43 5.05
N LYS A 309 2.10 9.46 5.96
CA LYS A 309 2.92 8.26 5.86
C LYS A 309 2.62 7.41 4.62
N ILE A 310 1.41 7.44 4.07
CA ILE A 310 1.10 6.75 2.81
C ILE A 310 1.84 7.40 1.63
N GLU A 311 2.00 8.75 1.61
CA GLU A 311 2.81 9.43 0.60
C GLU A 311 4.29 9.01 0.70
N ASP A 312 4.83 8.91 1.92
CA ASP A 312 6.19 8.42 2.18
C ASP A 312 6.36 6.95 1.75
N ALA A 313 5.34 6.11 1.97
CA ALA A 313 5.32 4.72 1.53
C ALA A 313 5.30 4.63 -0.01
N TYR A 314 4.46 5.42 -0.70
CA TYR A 314 4.49 5.53 -2.16
C TYR A 314 5.84 6.00 -2.69
N ASN A 315 6.43 7.02 -2.08
CA ASN A 315 7.78 7.48 -2.42
C ASN A 315 8.82 6.35 -2.26
N THR A 316 8.67 5.55 -1.22
CA THR A 316 9.57 4.41 -0.97
C THR A 316 9.43 3.33 -2.03
N ILE A 317 8.21 2.85 -2.34
CA ILE A 317 8.04 1.80 -3.35
C ILE A 317 8.41 2.29 -4.75
N LYS A 318 8.02 3.50 -5.13
CA LYS A 318 8.28 4.05 -6.48
C LYS A 318 9.77 4.34 -6.70
N ASN A 319 10.39 5.10 -5.82
CA ASN A 319 11.74 5.61 -6.04
C ASN A 319 12.84 4.68 -5.52
N LYS A 320 12.66 4.09 -4.32
CA LYS A 320 13.70 3.26 -3.70
C LYS A 320 13.61 1.79 -4.12
N MET A 321 12.40 1.25 -4.29
CA MET A 321 12.20 -0.15 -4.67
C MET A 321 12.02 -0.36 -6.18
N ARG A 322 12.04 0.71 -6.98
CA ARG A 322 11.87 0.67 -8.45
C ARG A 322 10.57 0.00 -8.88
N PHE A 323 9.49 0.35 -8.23
CA PHE A 323 8.15 -0.17 -8.46
C PHE A 323 7.74 -0.06 -9.95
N GLU A 324 7.94 1.10 -10.56
CA GLU A 324 7.57 1.41 -11.93
C GLU A 324 8.48 0.78 -13.01
N SER A 325 9.55 0.08 -12.60
CA SER A 325 10.44 -0.65 -13.52
C SER A 325 9.86 -2.02 -13.90
N VAL A 326 8.68 -2.04 -14.53
CA VAL A 326 7.97 -3.27 -14.95
C VAL A 326 8.76 -4.08 -15.97
N THR A 327 8.84 -5.40 -15.79
CA THR A 327 9.69 -6.31 -16.59
C THR A 327 9.01 -6.88 -17.84
N GLY A 328 8.10 -6.17 -18.47
CA GLY A 328 7.43 -6.59 -19.70
C GLY A 328 6.41 -5.55 -20.13
N ASN A 329 5.78 -5.76 -21.29
CA ASN A 329 4.90 -4.77 -21.91
C ASN A 329 3.40 -5.10 -21.77
N ALA A 330 3.03 -6.32 -21.33
CA ALA A 330 1.64 -6.70 -21.14
C ALA A 330 1.10 -6.26 -19.75
N SER A 331 -0.20 -6.04 -19.66
CA SER A 331 -0.90 -5.60 -18.45
C SER A 331 -0.68 -6.56 -17.27
N ILE A 332 -0.68 -7.85 -17.54
CA ILE A 332 -0.46 -8.89 -16.52
C ILE A 332 0.90 -8.74 -15.81
N TYR A 333 1.93 -8.22 -16.49
CA TYR A 333 3.24 -7.99 -15.86
C TYR A 333 3.21 -6.77 -14.94
N VAL A 334 2.38 -5.77 -15.25
CA VAL A 334 2.16 -4.62 -14.36
C VAL A 334 1.58 -5.10 -13.04
N GLU A 335 0.50 -5.89 -13.10
CA GLU A 335 -0.15 -6.43 -11.90
C GLU A 335 0.80 -7.31 -11.08
N GLN A 336 1.49 -8.26 -11.75
CA GLN A 336 2.45 -9.14 -11.07
C GLN A 336 3.56 -8.36 -10.38
N ASP A 337 4.17 -7.41 -11.09
CA ASP A 337 5.30 -6.67 -10.57
C ASP A 337 4.88 -5.72 -9.45
N PHE A 338 3.70 -5.08 -9.55
CA PHE A 338 3.20 -4.15 -8.53
C PHE A 338 2.79 -4.89 -7.25
N LEU A 339 1.99 -5.92 -7.35
CA LEU A 339 1.56 -6.71 -6.18
C LEU A 339 2.75 -7.39 -5.49
N ALA A 340 3.71 -7.93 -6.26
CA ALA A 340 4.92 -8.52 -5.70
C ALA A 340 5.77 -7.49 -4.94
N GLN A 341 5.90 -6.25 -5.44
CA GLN A 341 6.71 -5.22 -4.76
C GLN A 341 6.05 -4.70 -3.48
N VAL A 342 4.72 -4.59 -3.44
CA VAL A 342 3.98 -4.27 -2.20
C VAL A 342 4.19 -5.37 -1.15
N TYR A 343 4.11 -6.61 -1.56
CA TYR A 343 4.37 -7.74 -0.67
C TYR A 343 5.82 -7.73 -0.12
N VAL A 344 6.81 -7.47 -0.98
CA VAL A 344 8.22 -7.34 -0.56
C VAL A 344 8.41 -6.15 0.38
N TYR A 345 7.72 -5.03 0.12
CA TYR A 345 7.73 -3.87 1.01
C TYR A 345 7.28 -4.25 2.42
N ASN A 346 6.14 -4.94 2.53
CA ASN A 346 5.61 -5.37 3.83
C ASN A 346 6.55 -6.32 4.58
N MET A 347 7.13 -7.29 3.88
CA MET A 347 8.13 -8.20 4.47
C MET A 347 9.35 -7.44 4.99
N MET A 348 9.84 -6.47 4.23
CA MET A 348 11.01 -5.67 4.59
C MET A 348 10.73 -4.75 5.79
N GLU A 349 9.55 -4.09 5.80
CA GLU A 349 9.15 -3.21 6.91
C GLU A 349 8.98 -4.00 8.21
N ASP A 350 8.42 -5.21 8.17
CA ASP A 350 8.32 -6.08 9.34
C ASP A 350 9.69 -6.44 9.94
N VAL A 351 10.65 -6.78 9.08
CA VAL A 351 12.03 -7.08 9.52
C VAL A 351 12.71 -5.81 10.06
N ARG A 352 12.48 -4.65 9.41
CA ARG A 352 13.03 -3.35 9.83
C ARG A 352 12.47 -2.93 11.20
N HIS A 353 11.17 -3.03 11.42
CA HIS A 353 10.54 -2.69 12.70
C HIS A 353 11.07 -3.53 13.84
N THR A 354 11.17 -4.84 13.65
CA THR A 354 11.74 -5.72 14.67
C THR A 354 13.22 -5.40 14.97
N ALA A 355 13.97 -4.94 13.96
CA ALA A 355 15.35 -4.46 14.17
C ALA A 355 15.37 -3.14 14.95
N GLU A 356 14.45 -2.22 14.67
CA GLU A 356 14.34 -0.91 15.31
C GLU A 356 13.92 -1.00 16.77
N GLU A 357 12.98 -1.88 17.11
CA GLU A 357 12.60 -2.15 18.52
C GLU A 357 13.76 -2.62 19.37
N LYS A 358 14.69 -3.41 18.79
CA LYS A 358 15.90 -3.83 19.49
C LYS A 358 16.88 -2.68 19.75
N LEU A 359 16.90 -1.68 18.88
CA LEU A 359 17.72 -0.47 19.07
C LEU A 359 17.15 0.41 20.21
N GLN A 360 15.84 0.58 20.25
CA GLN A 360 15.17 1.41 21.27
C GLN A 360 15.34 0.85 22.68
N LYS A 361 15.58 -0.44 22.84
CA LYS A 361 15.90 -1.08 24.12
C LYS A 361 17.33 -0.77 24.64
N LYS A 362 18.13 0.01 23.89
CA LYS A 362 19.50 0.43 24.27
C LYS A 362 19.68 1.95 24.10
N PRO A 363 18.92 2.77 24.86
CA PRO A 363 18.84 4.22 24.63
C PRO A 363 20.13 4.98 24.93
N ASP A 364 20.95 4.52 25.90
CA ASP A 364 22.03 5.32 26.47
C ASP A 364 23.30 5.47 25.63
N LYS A 365 23.32 4.84 24.43
CA LYS A 365 24.49 4.86 23.55
C LYS A 365 24.58 6.09 22.65
N TYR A 366 23.47 6.78 22.41
CA TYR A 366 23.37 7.82 21.37
C TYR A 366 22.77 9.13 21.91
N MET A 367 23.32 10.26 21.49
CA MET A 367 22.81 11.61 21.83
C MET A 367 21.37 11.87 21.34
N TYR A 368 20.96 11.20 20.27
CA TYR A 368 19.62 11.31 19.69
C TYR A 368 19.02 9.91 19.53
N PRO A 369 17.67 9.79 19.59
CA PRO A 369 16.99 8.55 19.21
C PRO A 369 17.43 8.11 17.81
N GLN A 370 17.60 6.81 17.61
CA GLN A 370 18.05 6.25 16.35
C GLN A 370 16.89 5.56 15.63
N ARG A 371 16.87 5.66 14.32
CA ARG A 371 16.02 4.85 13.44
C ARG A 371 16.86 4.10 12.44
N ILE A 372 16.37 2.98 11.93
CA ILE A 372 17.04 2.22 10.88
C ILE A 372 17.07 3.04 9.58
N ASN A 373 18.19 3.03 8.87
CA ASN A 373 18.29 3.60 7.53
C ASN A 373 17.50 2.73 6.53
N GLN A 374 16.29 3.18 6.18
CA GLN A 374 15.38 2.44 5.30
C GLN A 374 16.00 2.14 3.92
N ASN A 375 16.79 3.05 3.33
CA ASN A 375 17.40 2.82 2.03
C ASN A 375 18.38 1.62 2.07
N VAL A 376 19.19 1.55 3.12
CA VAL A 376 20.13 0.45 3.33
C VAL A 376 19.38 -0.84 3.65
N ALA A 377 18.32 -0.76 4.46
CA ALA A 377 17.47 -1.91 4.79
C ALA A 377 16.85 -2.53 3.53
N ILE A 378 16.30 -1.70 2.63
CA ILE A 378 15.76 -2.14 1.33
C ILE A 378 16.85 -2.84 0.51
N GLY A 379 18.04 -2.24 0.40
CA GLY A 379 19.15 -2.81 -0.37
C GLY A 379 19.54 -4.18 0.15
N ILE A 380 19.85 -4.28 1.45
CA ILE A 380 20.24 -5.54 2.10
C ILE A 380 19.14 -6.60 1.96
N PHE A 381 17.89 -6.24 2.26
CA PHE A 381 16.78 -7.17 2.19
C PHE A 381 16.58 -7.73 0.76
N LYS A 382 16.59 -6.88 -0.26
CA LYS A 382 16.43 -7.29 -1.67
C LYS A 382 17.60 -8.10 -2.19
N ASP A 383 18.83 -7.83 -1.74
CA ASP A 383 20.02 -8.61 -2.12
C ASP A 383 19.99 -10.03 -1.58
N GLU A 384 19.56 -10.19 -0.33
CA GLU A 384 19.55 -11.48 0.39
C GLU A 384 18.23 -12.26 0.19
N LEU A 385 17.17 -11.62 -0.30
CA LEU A 385 15.83 -12.20 -0.40
C LEU A 385 15.81 -13.49 -1.24
N LEU A 386 16.51 -13.49 -2.38
CA LEU A 386 16.58 -14.65 -3.26
C LEU A 386 17.32 -15.81 -2.60
N ASP A 387 18.45 -15.55 -1.94
CA ASP A 387 19.25 -16.57 -1.24
C ASP A 387 18.48 -17.16 -0.04
N MET A 388 17.66 -16.35 0.60
CA MET A 388 16.75 -16.78 1.65
C MET A 388 15.61 -17.65 1.07
N ALA A 389 15.00 -17.24 -0.04
CA ALA A 389 13.92 -17.97 -0.68
C ALA A 389 14.36 -19.33 -1.21
N LEU A 390 15.54 -19.42 -1.82
CA LEU A 390 16.09 -20.67 -2.39
C LEU A 390 16.58 -21.66 -1.33
N GLU A 391 16.77 -21.20 -0.08
CA GLU A 391 17.22 -22.11 1.00
C GLU A 391 16.09 -23.08 1.37
N GLU A 392 16.37 -24.38 1.24
CA GLU A 392 15.39 -25.44 1.52
C GLU A 392 15.29 -25.79 3.01
N ASN A 393 16.41 -25.66 3.73
CA ASN A 393 16.47 -25.97 5.15
C ASN A 393 15.95 -24.79 5.99
N ASP A 394 14.82 -25.00 6.67
CA ASP A 394 14.16 -23.99 7.52
C ASP A 394 15.09 -23.42 8.59
N ARG A 395 15.93 -24.25 9.22
CA ARG A 395 16.85 -23.78 10.28
C ARG A 395 17.94 -22.87 9.72
N ILE A 396 18.44 -23.20 8.51
CA ILE A 396 19.45 -22.36 7.81
C ILE A 396 18.77 -21.07 7.34
N ARG A 397 17.58 -21.13 6.80
CA ARG A 397 16.80 -19.95 6.39
C ARG A 397 16.54 -19.00 7.55
N VAL A 398 16.16 -19.50 8.71
CA VAL A 398 16.02 -18.70 9.94
C VAL A 398 17.35 -18.05 10.36
N ARG A 399 18.48 -18.74 10.21
CA ARG A 399 19.81 -18.14 10.47
C ARG A 399 20.13 -17.01 9.50
N LYS A 400 19.83 -17.19 8.19
CA LYS A 400 20.00 -16.15 7.17
C LYS A 400 19.14 -14.93 7.51
N LEU A 401 17.86 -15.10 7.85
CA LEU A 401 16.97 -14.02 8.26
C LEU A 401 17.47 -13.26 9.50
N LYS A 402 17.97 -13.97 10.50
CA LYS A 402 18.62 -13.34 11.67
C LYS A 402 19.85 -12.52 11.29
N ARG A 403 20.65 -13.01 10.33
CA ARG A 403 21.82 -12.29 9.81
C ARG A 403 21.38 -11.02 9.08
N ILE A 404 20.37 -11.10 8.19
CA ILE A 404 19.80 -9.94 7.50
C ILE A 404 19.34 -8.88 8.51
N GLN A 405 18.56 -9.28 9.52
CA GLN A 405 18.09 -8.37 10.56
C GLN A 405 19.25 -7.72 11.35
N ALA A 406 20.27 -8.51 11.72
CA ALA A 406 21.46 -8.01 12.41
C ALA A 406 22.27 -7.05 11.54
N GLU A 407 22.37 -7.31 10.24
CA GLU A 407 23.04 -6.44 9.28
C GLU A 407 22.31 -5.10 9.15
N ILE A 408 21.01 -5.12 8.93
CA ILE A 408 20.14 -3.93 8.85
C ILE A 408 20.30 -3.07 10.11
N SER A 409 20.39 -3.70 11.30
CA SER A 409 20.53 -3.00 12.59
C SER A 409 21.82 -2.19 12.75
N LYS A 410 22.83 -2.43 11.92
CA LYS A 410 24.12 -1.68 11.97
C LYS A 410 23.98 -0.28 11.36
N TYR A 411 23.01 -0.06 10.48
CA TYR A 411 22.86 1.17 9.71
C TYR A 411 21.73 2.02 10.28
N THR A 412 22.08 3.00 11.11
CA THR A 412 21.12 3.87 11.79
C THR A 412 21.29 5.32 11.39
N LEU A 413 20.22 6.09 11.57
CA LEU A 413 20.17 7.53 11.37
C LEU A 413 19.61 8.20 12.62
N PRO A 414 20.17 9.35 13.07
CA PRO A 414 19.66 10.08 14.21
C PRO A 414 18.31 10.73 13.86
N VAL A 415 17.32 10.58 14.74
CA VAL A 415 16.04 11.29 14.65
C VAL A 415 16.21 12.68 15.26
N ARG A 416 16.34 13.69 14.43
CA ARG A 416 16.43 15.09 14.86
C ARG A 416 15.07 15.77 14.68
N LYS A 417 14.67 16.63 15.62
CA LYS A 417 13.50 17.51 15.41
C LYS A 417 13.77 18.37 14.18
N SER A 418 13.03 18.19 13.11
CA SER A 418 13.16 19.01 11.90
C SER A 418 12.62 20.41 12.20
N LYS A 419 13.39 21.45 11.88
CA LYS A 419 12.81 22.78 11.70
C LYS A 419 12.03 22.74 10.39
N SER A 420 10.75 23.10 10.40
CA SER A 420 9.95 23.21 9.17
C SER A 420 10.63 24.21 8.24
N LYS A 421 11.10 23.75 7.09
CA LYS A 421 11.59 24.63 6.03
C LYS A 421 10.44 24.90 5.08
N LYS A 422 10.25 26.15 4.63
CA LYS A 422 9.34 26.47 3.53
C LYS A 422 9.66 25.55 2.36
N ARG A 423 8.62 24.91 1.81
CA ARG A 423 8.75 24.06 0.62
C ARG A 423 9.36 24.89 -0.51
N GLN A 424 10.57 24.57 -0.94
CA GLN A 424 11.11 25.13 -2.19
C GLN A 424 10.46 24.35 -3.33
N PHE A 425 9.77 25.07 -4.23
CA PHE A 425 9.31 24.51 -5.50
C PHE A 425 10.55 24.22 -6.35
N ASN A 426 11.01 22.98 -6.33
CA ASN A 426 11.94 22.52 -7.33
C ASN A 426 11.20 22.42 -8.67
N LYS A 427 11.75 22.98 -9.75
CA LYS A 427 11.25 22.73 -11.10
C LYS A 427 11.14 21.22 -11.28
N ALA A 428 9.97 20.75 -11.73
CA ALA A 428 9.75 19.34 -12.00
C ALA A 428 10.92 18.83 -12.87
N ASN A 429 11.62 17.81 -12.38
CA ASN A 429 12.63 17.15 -13.20
C ASN A 429 11.94 16.66 -14.48
N LYS A 430 12.52 16.97 -15.64
CA LYS A 430 12.09 16.40 -16.92
C LYS A 430 11.94 14.90 -16.71
N PHE A 431 10.82 14.35 -17.18
CA PHE A 431 10.49 12.92 -17.15
C PHE A 431 11.73 12.07 -17.39
N GLY A 432 12.19 11.36 -16.40
CA GLY A 432 13.17 10.32 -16.59
C GLY A 432 12.49 9.25 -17.44
N CYS A 433 12.96 9.07 -18.68
CA CYS A 433 12.60 7.86 -19.39
C CYS A 433 12.88 6.68 -18.46
N ASN A 434 12.00 5.69 -18.42
CA ASN A 434 12.14 4.45 -17.63
C ASN A 434 13.34 3.62 -18.14
N LEU A 435 14.53 4.18 -18.03
CA LEU A 435 15.79 3.53 -18.37
C LEU A 435 16.10 2.54 -17.26
N LYS A 436 15.93 1.26 -17.59
CA LYS A 436 16.28 0.17 -16.68
C LYS A 436 17.79 0.00 -16.67
N PRO A 437 18.44 0.05 -15.51
CA PRO A 437 19.86 -0.24 -15.43
C PRO A 437 20.13 -1.71 -15.79
N SER A 438 21.34 -1.94 -16.30
CA SER A 438 21.80 -3.30 -16.64
C SER A 438 22.57 -3.97 -15.51
N PHE A 439 22.86 -3.24 -14.42
CA PHE A 439 23.64 -3.69 -13.26
C PHE A 439 23.11 -3.10 -11.97
#